data_1c4855aa2e2d3cbce5a3906477af7e0e
#
_entry.id   1c4855aa2e2d3cbce5a3906477af7e0e
#
_cell.length_a   1.000
_cell.length_b   1.000
_cell.length_c   1.000
_cell.angle_alpha   90.00
_cell.angle_beta   90.00
_cell.angle_gamma   90.00
#
_symmetry.space_group_name_H-M   'P 1'
#
loop_
_entity.id
_entity.type
_entity.pdbx_description
1 polymer ?
#
loop_
_entity_poly.entity_id
_entity_poly.type
_entity_poly.pdbx_seq_one_letter_code
_entity_poly.pdbx_strand_id
1 'polypeptide(L)'
;PPRSTLDRSSAASDVYKRQSEVKRLIADPRSWHFVRSFCDQWLKVYRHHEMQVDVTEHPSFTRFVKNDLAEETYHFTRHVMQNNMSIFTLIDSDFVMINQNLAEFYGIPGVQGTDFQVIPVSPEMKRGGLITQGSFLSGHSDGNQGHPIKRAVWLMERILGESPPPPPPNVPDLDPKDPVNQQLSIAQQLAIHRDSVSCRNCHKKLDPYGLVFEEYNGAGLLNPPTTSAQDTKVTLPTGGIVNGVAEMKDYIVQSRSREFRTSLVKHLLTYALGRDMSFADEKDIKNIVETLSAKGDRFQTLVETLVTSPLFLR
;
A
#
# COMPACT_ATOMS: atom_id res chain seq x y z
N PRO A 1 7.27 -2.34 -45.66
CA PRO A 1 6.45 -3.40 -46.20
C PRO A 1 5.58 -4.00 -45.09
N PRO A 2 4.31 -4.33 -45.35
CA PRO A 2 3.47 -4.98 -44.33
C PRO A 2 4.06 -6.33 -43.96
N ARG A 3 4.14 -6.61 -42.66
CA ARG A 3 4.59 -7.92 -42.13
C ARG A 3 3.75 -9.04 -42.74
N SER A 4 4.36 -10.13 -43.13
CA SER A 4 3.68 -11.27 -43.75
C SER A 4 2.65 -11.89 -42.76
N THR A 5 1.65 -12.59 -43.30
CA THR A 5 0.65 -13.31 -42.49
C THR A 5 1.31 -14.38 -41.61
N LEU A 6 2.41 -14.98 -42.05
CA LEU A 6 3.22 -15.94 -41.29
C LEU A 6 3.89 -15.27 -40.08
N ASP A 7 4.45 -14.07 -40.21
CA ASP A 7 5.05 -13.30 -39.10
C ASP A 7 4.01 -12.92 -38.04
N ARG A 8 2.78 -12.57 -38.49
CA ARG A 8 1.67 -12.25 -37.57
C ARG A 8 1.20 -13.49 -36.81
N SER A 9 1.14 -14.65 -37.46
CA SER A 9 0.74 -15.90 -36.83
C SER A 9 1.77 -16.36 -35.80
N SER A 10 3.07 -16.26 -36.10
CA SER A 10 4.16 -16.60 -35.16
C SER A 10 4.16 -15.67 -33.94
N ALA A 11 4.05 -14.37 -34.14
CA ALA A 11 3.98 -13.40 -33.07
C ALA A 11 2.74 -13.61 -32.14
N ALA A 12 1.57 -13.93 -32.71
CA ALA A 12 0.38 -14.25 -31.94
C ALA A 12 0.56 -15.54 -31.12
N SER A 13 1.19 -16.58 -31.71
CA SER A 13 1.54 -17.81 -31.03
C SER A 13 2.50 -17.56 -29.84
N ASP A 14 3.47 -16.68 -29.98
CA ASP A 14 4.41 -16.35 -28.91
C ASP A 14 3.76 -15.58 -27.76
N VAL A 15 2.84 -14.66 -28.07
CA VAL A 15 2.04 -13.97 -27.06
C VAL A 15 1.19 -14.96 -26.26
N TYR A 16 0.51 -15.87 -26.95
CA TYR A 16 -0.31 -16.90 -26.30
C TYR A 16 0.50 -17.83 -25.40
N LYS A 17 1.67 -18.26 -25.84
CA LYS A 17 2.61 -19.08 -25.03
C LYS A 17 3.04 -18.34 -23.76
N ARG A 18 3.38 -17.05 -23.87
CA ARG A 18 3.76 -16.23 -22.69
C ARG A 18 2.61 -16.10 -21.70
N GLN A 19 1.40 -15.87 -22.16
CA GLN A 19 0.23 -15.77 -21.29
C GLN A 19 -0.08 -17.08 -20.58
N SER A 20 0.04 -18.23 -21.28
CA SER A 20 -0.15 -19.54 -20.64
C SER A 20 0.94 -19.84 -19.62
N GLU A 21 2.17 -19.43 -19.88
CA GLU A 21 3.29 -19.57 -18.95
C GLU A 21 3.14 -18.68 -17.72
N VAL A 22 2.62 -17.45 -17.87
CA VAL A 22 2.26 -16.58 -16.72
C VAL A 22 1.28 -17.29 -15.79
N LYS A 23 0.21 -17.85 -16.34
CA LYS A 23 -0.79 -18.60 -15.54
C LYS A 23 -0.17 -19.78 -14.81
N ARG A 24 0.66 -20.55 -15.51
CA ARG A 24 1.38 -21.68 -14.93
C ARG A 24 2.28 -21.24 -13.77
N LEU A 25 3.06 -20.16 -13.96
CA LEU A 25 4.00 -19.64 -12.95
C LEU A 25 3.29 -19.03 -11.75
N ILE A 26 2.15 -18.35 -11.95
CA ILE A 26 1.32 -17.82 -10.85
C ILE A 26 0.78 -18.96 -9.99
N ALA A 27 0.38 -20.06 -10.60
CA ALA A 27 -0.13 -21.24 -9.90
C ALA A 27 0.98 -22.07 -9.22
N ASP A 28 2.24 -21.91 -9.62
CA ASP A 28 3.39 -22.65 -9.06
C ASP A 28 3.62 -22.23 -7.59
N PRO A 29 3.86 -23.15 -6.65
CA PRO A 29 4.20 -22.82 -5.27
C PRO A 29 5.37 -21.84 -5.13
N ARG A 30 6.34 -21.87 -6.04
CA ARG A 30 7.49 -20.96 -6.08
C ARG A 30 7.13 -19.52 -6.37
N SER A 31 5.91 -19.23 -6.84
CA SER A 31 5.39 -17.85 -6.96
C SER A 31 5.41 -17.10 -5.63
N TRP A 32 5.52 -17.82 -4.52
CA TRP A 32 5.72 -17.26 -3.19
C TRP A 32 6.96 -16.37 -3.09
N HIS A 33 8.07 -16.79 -3.72
CA HIS A 33 9.30 -15.99 -3.73
C HIS A 33 9.13 -14.67 -4.48
N PHE A 34 8.38 -14.71 -5.60
CA PHE A 34 8.02 -13.48 -6.33
C PHE A 34 7.20 -12.54 -5.44
N VAL A 35 6.15 -13.05 -4.81
CA VAL A 35 5.26 -12.22 -3.97
C VAL A 35 6.04 -11.55 -2.85
N ARG A 36 6.84 -12.30 -2.09
CA ARG A 36 7.65 -11.74 -1.00
C ARG A 36 8.62 -10.67 -1.51
N SER A 37 9.42 -11.01 -2.50
CA SER A 37 10.43 -10.10 -3.04
C SER A 37 9.81 -8.84 -3.65
N PHE A 38 8.67 -8.98 -4.34
CA PHE A 38 7.96 -7.84 -4.91
C PHE A 38 7.34 -6.94 -3.82
N CYS A 39 6.66 -7.52 -2.83
CA CYS A 39 6.11 -6.76 -1.72
C CYS A 39 7.20 -6.02 -0.93
N ASP A 40 8.33 -6.66 -0.67
CA ASP A 40 9.46 -6.03 0.01
C ASP A 40 10.00 -4.84 -0.77
N GLN A 41 10.11 -4.94 -2.07
CA GLN A 41 10.61 -3.85 -2.91
C GLN A 41 9.56 -2.75 -3.12
N TRP A 42 8.32 -3.13 -3.42
CA TRP A 42 7.24 -2.18 -3.67
C TRP A 42 6.77 -1.50 -2.40
N LEU A 43 6.34 -2.29 -1.40
CA LEU A 43 5.66 -1.79 -0.19
C LEU A 43 6.63 -1.48 0.96
N LYS A 44 7.91 -1.85 0.83
CA LYS A 44 8.93 -1.70 1.88
C LYS A 44 8.55 -2.46 3.17
N VAL A 45 7.98 -3.66 3.02
CA VAL A 45 7.54 -4.48 4.16
C VAL A 45 8.67 -4.75 5.15
N TYR A 46 9.92 -4.86 4.67
CA TYR A 46 11.10 -5.03 5.52
C TYR A 46 11.25 -3.94 6.60
N ARG A 47 10.77 -2.70 6.37
CA ARG A 47 10.82 -1.61 7.35
C ARG A 47 10.06 -1.93 8.63
N HIS A 48 9.00 -2.74 8.51
CA HIS A 48 8.27 -3.23 9.67
C HIS A 48 9.17 -4.04 10.62
N HIS A 49 10.12 -4.84 10.08
CA HIS A 49 11.07 -5.60 10.88
C HIS A 49 12.11 -4.70 11.58
N GLU A 50 12.43 -3.55 11.00
CA GLU A 50 13.37 -2.58 11.59
C GLU A 50 12.71 -1.74 12.71
N MET A 51 11.38 -1.55 12.65
CA MET A 51 10.66 -0.75 13.63
C MET A 51 10.59 -1.47 14.99
N GLN A 52 10.84 -0.71 16.05
CA GLN A 52 10.65 -1.16 17.43
C GLN A 52 9.39 -0.50 17.99
N VAL A 53 8.37 -1.30 18.21
CA VAL A 53 7.14 -0.87 18.87
C VAL A 53 7.35 -1.00 20.38
N ASP A 54 6.91 -0.01 21.13
CA ASP A 54 7.00 -0.02 22.60
C ASP A 54 6.02 -1.04 23.17
N VAL A 55 6.57 -2.17 23.64
CA VAL A 55 5.78 -3.25 24.20
C VAL A 55 5.17 -2.92 25.57
N THR A 56 5.62 -1.85 26.22
CA THR A 56 5.02 -1.37 27.47
C THR A 56 3.67 -0.71 27.18
N GLU A 57 3.61 0.08 26.11
CA GLU A 57 2.38 0.72 25.65
C GLU A 57 1.51 -0.24 24.83
N HIS A 58 2.13 -1.21 24.14
CA HIS A 58 1.48 -2.17 23.25
C HIS A 58 1.83 -3.63 23.62
N PRO A 59 1.41 -4.15 24.78
CA PRO A 59 1.84 -5.47 25.29
C PRO A 59 1.40 -6.65 24.41
N SER A 60 0.36 -6.48 23.61
CA SER A 60 -0.07 -7.48 22.62
C SER A 60 0.83 -7.56 21.39
N PHE A 61 1.72 -6.58 21.17
CA PHE A 61 2.64 -6.54 20.02
C PHE A 61 3.86 -7.44 20.27
N THR A 62 3.65 -8.75 20.25
CA THR A 62 4.70 -9.75 20.47
C THR A 62 5.59 -9.90 19.21
N ARG A 63 6.73 -10.59 19.36
CA ARG A 63 7.58 -10.94 18.19
C ARG A 63 6.84 -11.82 17.18
N PHE A 64 5.89 -12.65 17.62
CA PHE A 64 5.08 -13.50 16.73
C PHE A 64 4.11 -12.65 15.93
N VAL A 65 3.40 -11.73 16.59
CA VAL A 65 2.56 -10.73 15.91
C VAL A 65 3.38 -9.95 14.89
N LYS A 66 4.56 -9.46 15.28
CA LYS A 66 5.45 -8.73 14.37
C LYS A 66 5.78 -9.51 13.10
N ASN A 67 6.10 -10.79 13.21
CA ASN A 67 6.35 -11.64 12.04
C ASN A 67 5.09 -11.86 11.21
N ASP A 68 3.97 -12.16 11.85
CA ASP A 68 2.72 -12.46 11.17
C ASP A 68 2.13 -11.25 10.44
N LEU A 69 2.39 -10.02 10.91
CA LEU A 69 1.99 -8.79 10.20
C LEU A 69 2.66 -8.65 8.83
N ALA A 70 3.90 -9.08 8.68
CA ALA A 70 4.55 -9.12 7.36
C ALA A 70 3.94 -10.24 6.48
N GLU A 71 3.71 -11.42 7.09
CA GLU A 71 3.08 -12.55 6.41
C GLU A 71 1.66 -12.23 5.93
N GLU A 72 0.88 -11.45 6.70
CA GLU A 72 -0.43 -10.92 6.27
C GLU A 72 -0.35 -10.28 4.88
N THR A 73 0.64 -9.39 4.69
CA THR A 73 0.82 -8.68 3.42
C THR A 73 1.15 -9.61 2.27
N TYR A 74 2.02 -10.60 2.52
CA TYR A 74 2.41 -11.56 1.50
C TYR A 74 1.26 -12.50 1.14
N HIS A 75 0.56 -13.05 2.14
CA HIS A 75 -0.58 -13.94 1.93
C HIS A 75 -1.73 -13.21 1.22
N PHE A 76 -2.02 -11.99 1.61
CA PHE A 76 -3.04 -11.16 0.99
C PHE A 76 -2.72 -10.88 -0.49
N THR A 77 -1.51 -10.41 -0.79
CA THR A 77 -1.10 -10.12 -2.18
C THR A 77 -1.10 -11.38 -3.04
N ARG A 78 -0.62 -12.51 -2.48
CA ARG A 78 -0.67 -13.81 -3.18
C ARG A 78 -2.09 -14.24 -3.48
N HIS A 79 -3.01 -14.09 -2.52
CA HIS A 79 -4.42 -14.43 -2.69
C HIS A 79 -5.06 -13.62 -3.83
N VAL A 80 -4.85 -12.30 -3.84
CA VAL A 80 -5.32 -11.41 -4.92
C VAL A 80 -4.77 -11.85 -6.28
N MET A 81 -3.48 -12.17 -6.35
CA MET A 81 -2.80 -12.60 -7.58
C MET A 81 -3.32 -13.96 -8.08
N GLN A 82 -3.37 -14.98 -7.22
CA GLN A 82 -3.74 -16.34 -7.59
C GLN A 82 -5.21 -16.47 -8.00
N ASN A 83 -6.09 -15.72 -7.34
CA ASN A 83 -7.51 -15.70 -7.67
C ASN A 83 -7.88 -14.70 -8.78
N ASN A 84 -6.85 -14.10 -9.41
CA ASN A 84 -7.04 -13.11 -10.48
C ASN A 84 -8.06 -12.02 -10.09
N MET A 85 -7.96 -11.52 -8.87
CA MET A 85 -8.84 -10.46 -8.38
C MET A 85 -8.49 -9.11 -9.02
N SER A 86 -9.37 -8.12 -8.87
CA SER A 86 -9.06 -6.76 -9.28
C SER A 86 -7.83 -6.26 -8.50
N ILE A 87 -6.97 -5.48 -9.15
CA ILE A 87 -5.87 -4.79 -8.45
C ILE A 87 -6.39 -3.82 -7.40
N PHE A 88 -7.61 -3.32 -7.54
CA PHE A 88 -8.25 -2.45 -6.54
C PHE A 88 -8.59 -3.17 -5.24
N THR A 89 -8.70 -4.50 -5.25
CA THR A 89 -8.78 -5.30 -4.01
C THR A 89 -7.54 -5.08 -3.12
N LEU A 90 -6.38 -4.70 -3.70
CA LEU A 90 -5.21 -4.32 -2.91
C LEU A 90 -5.43 -3.04 -2.09
N ILE A 91 -6.35 -2.17 -2.49
CA ILE A 91 -6.68 -0.92 -1.79
C ILE A 91 -7.88 -1.11 -0.87
N ASP A 92 -8.96 -1.66 -1.41
CA ASP A 92 -10.20 -1.90 -0.70
C ASP A 92 -10.66 -3.34 -0.87
N SER A 93 -10.76 -4.04 0.25
CA SER A 93 -11.10 -5.45 0.33
C SER A 93 -12.12 -5.68 1.43
N ASP A 94 -13.07 -6.57 1.20
CA ASP A 94 -14.06 -7.05 2.17
C ASP A 94 -13.53 -8.24 3.01
N PHE A 95 -12.24 -8.53 2.92
CA PHE A 95 -11.57 -9.57 3.71
C PHE A 95 -10.15 -9.16 4.13
N VAL A 96 -9.63 -9.88 5.13
CA VAL A 96 -8.21 -9.91 5.52
C VAL A 96 -7.65 -11.32 5.42
N MET A 97 -6.33 -11.45 5.36
CA MET A 97 -5.62 -12.74 5.38
C MET A 97 -4.87 -12.88 6.70
N ILE A 98 -5.47 -13.55 7.68
CA ILE A 98 -4.93 -13.64 9.05
C ILE A 98 -4.98 -15.06 9.59
N ASN A 99 -4.09 -15.35 10.53
CA ASN A 99 -4.10 -16.54 11.38
C ASN A 99 -4.70 -16.23 12.77
N GLN A 100 -4.76 -17.20 13.64
CA GLN A 100 -5.29 -17.03 15.01
C GLN A 100 -4.55 -15.92 15.78
N ASN A 101 -3.23 -15.86 15.68
CA ASN A 101 -2.41 -14.88 16.40
C ASN A 101 -2.73 -13.43 15.99
N LEU A 102 -2.88 -13.17 14.70
CA LEU A 102 -3.31 -11.86 14.20
C LEU A 102 -4.77 -11.57 14.52
N ALA A 103 -5.63 -12.57 14.48
CA ALA A 103 -7.03 -12.42 14.86
C ALA A 103 -7.18 -11.97 16.31
N GLU A 104 -6.44 -12.60 17.23
CA GLU A 104 -6.38 -12.21 18.64
C GLU A 104 -5.82 -10.78 18.78
N PHE A 105 -4.75 -10.46 18.05
CA PHE A 105 -4.15 -9.13 18.04
C PHE A 105 -5.10 -8.04 17.54
N TYR A 106 -5.86 -8.29 16.48
CA TYR A 106 -6.83 -7.36 15.91
C TYR A 106 -8.20 -7.36 16.61
N GLY A 107 -8.43 -8.28 17.55
CA GLY A 107 -9.72 -8.44 18.22
C GLY A 107 -10.80 -9.05 17.32
N ILE A 108 -10.42 -9.88 16.34
CA ILE A 108 -11.33 -10.57 15.42
C ILE A 108 -11.60 -11.98 15.93
N PRO A 109 -12.83 -12.30 16.37
CA PRO A 109 -13.13 -13.60 16.95
C PRO A 109 -13.24 -14.73 15.92
N GLY A 110 -13.11 -15.98 16.39
CA GLY A 110 -13.49 -17.19 15.63
C GLY A 110 -12.42 -17.77 14.70
N VAL A 111 -11.24 -17.15 14.59
CA VAL A 111 -10.12 -17.69 13.79
C VAL A 111 -9.27 -18.63 14.62
N GLN A 112 -8.96 -19.81 14.09
CA GLN A 112 -8.19 -20.85 14.79
C GLN A 112 -7.03 -21.34 13.92
N GLY A 113 -5.91 -21.69 14.57
CA GLY A 113 -4.76 -22.30 13.90
C GLY A 113 -3.73 -21.29 13.38
N THR A 114 -2.63 -21.83 12.87
CA THR A 114 -1.46 -21.05 12.42
C THR A 114 -1.52 -20.65 10.94
N ASP A 115 -2.39 -21.28 10.17
CA ASP A 115 -2.52 -21.03 8.75
C ASP A 115 -3.27 -19.72 8.51
N PHE A 116 -2.79 -18.95 7.51
CA PHE A 116 -3.45 -17.71 7.08
C PHE A 116 -4.72 -18.04 6.30
N GLN A 117 -5.82 -17.46 6.72
CA GLN A 117 -7.17 -17.72 6.21
C GLN A 117 -7.80 -16.42 5.71
N VAL A 118 -8.68 -16.55 4.74
CA VAL A 118 -9.55 -15.44 4.27
C VAL A 118 -10.65 -15.24 5.30
N ILE A 119 -10.62 -14.10 5.99
CA ILE A 119 -11.62 -13.73 6.99
C ILE A 119 -12.36 -12.49 6.51
N PRO A 120 -13.70 -12.58 6.31
CA PRO A 120 -14.51 -11.43 5.96
C PRO A 120 -14.43 -10.35 7.04
N VAL A 121 -14.40 -9.08 6.61
CA VAL A 121 -14.42 -7.94 7.53
C VAL A 121 -15.66 -7.10 7.33
N SER A 122 -16.20 -6.57 8.44
CA SER A 122 -17.26 -5.58 8.41
C SER A 122 -16.66 -4.17 8.38
N PRO A 123 -17.43 -3.15 7.94
CA PRO A 123 -16.97 -1.76 7.92
C PRO A 123 -16.50 -1.25 9.29
N GLU A 124 -17.07 -1.76 10.38
CA GLU A 124 -16.73 -1.36 11.75
C GLU A 124 -15.31 -1.81 12.13
N MET A 125 -14.81 -2.88 11.54
CA MET A 125 -13.43 -3.36 11.75
C MET A 125 -12.40 -2.41 11.14
N LYS A 126 -12.81 -1.54 10.20
CA LYS A 126 -11.94 -0.58 9.48
C LYS A 126 -10.67 -1.22 8.92
N ARG A 127 -10.80 -2.46 8.44
CA ARG A 127 -9.73 -3.26 7.87
C ARG A 127 -10.06 -3.64 6.42
N GLY A 128 -9.11 -4.31 5.77
CA GLY A 128 -9.21 -4.72 4.36
C GLY A 128 -8.38 -3.82 3.43
N GLY A 129 -7.52 -4.45 2.63
CA GLY A 129 -6.56 -3.78 1.76
C GLY A 129 -5.25 -3.35 2.46
N LEU A 130 -4.21 -3.10 1.65
CA LEU A 130 -2.83 -2.86 2.09
C LEU A 130 -2.69 -1.68 3.05
N ILE A 131 -3.46 -0.61 2.85
CA ILE A 131 -3.35 0.62 3.64
C ILE A 131 -3.93 0.51 5.05
N THR A 132 -4.49 -0.64 5.42
CA THR A 132 -4.97 -0.93 6.78
C THR A 132 -4.24 -2.10 7.43
N GLN A 133 -3.22 -2.66 6.78
CA GLN A 133 -2.43 -3.76 7.33
C GLN A 133 -1.46 -3.29 8.41
N GLY A 134 -1.28 -4.12 9.42
CA GLY A 134 -0.42 -3.76 10.55
C GLY A 134 1.05 -3.60 10.18
N SER A 135 1.56 -4.30 9.17
CA SER A 135 2.92 -4.12 8.65
C SER A 135 3.18 -2.70 8.16
N PHE A 136 2.23 -2.12 7.41
CA PHE A 136 2.30 -0.72 6.98
C PHE A 136 2.16 0.24 8.16
N LEU A 137 1.12 0.07 8.96
CA LEU A 137 0.77 1.00 10.03
C LEU A 137 1.84 1.08 11.12
N SER A 138 2.39 -0.07 11.55
CA SER A 138 3.46 -0.12 12.54
C SER A 138 4.83 0.20 11.95
N GLY A 139 5.12 -0.23 10.72
CA GLY A 139 6.37 0.08 10.02
C GLY A 139 6.55 1.57 9.72
N HIS A 140 5.46 2.36 9.78
CA HIS A 140 5.45 3.80 9.57
C HIS A 140 4.87 4.54 10.80
N SER A 141 5.30 4.12 11.98
CA SER A 141 5.04 4.74 13.28
C SER A 141 6.32 5.33 13.89
N ASP A 142 6.26 5.82 15.10
CA ASP A 142 7.43 6.13 15.92
C ASP A 142 7.72 5.05 16.98
N GLY A 143 6.95 3.97 16.95
CA GLY A 143 7.00 2.85 17.89
C GLY A 143 6.00 2.95 19.02
N ASN A 144 5.51 4.13 19.35
CA ASN A 144 4.50 4.40 20.37
C ASN A 144 3.18 4.84 19.73
N GLN A 145 3.25 5.87 18.90
CA GLN A 145 2.10 6.45 18.20
C GLN A 145 2.20 6.27 16.69
N GLY A 146 1.10 6.53 15.99
CA GLY A 146 1.11 6.69 14.55
C GLY A 146 2.02 7.84 14.12
N HIS A 147 2.55 7.79 12.92
CA HIS A 147 3.37 8.88 12.38
C HIS A 147 2.78 9.34 11.05
N PRO A 148 1.90 10.37 11.04
CA PRO A 148 1.14 10.76 9.86
C PRO A 148 2.03 11.09 8.66
N ILE A 149 3.16 11.76 8.87
CA ILE A 149 4.05 12.12 7.76
C ILE A 149 4.69 10.90 7.10
N LYS A 150 5.18 9.92 7.87
CA LYS A 150 5.72 8.67 7.31
C LYS A 150 4.65 7.88 6.56
N ARG A 151 3.42 7.80 7.12
CA ARG A 151 2.26 7.15 6.48
C ARG A 151 1.83 7.86 5.20
N ALA A 152 1.81 9.22 5.21
CA ALA A 152 1.52 10.02 4.02
C ALA A 152 2.53 9.80 2.90
N VAL A 153 3.81 9.89 3.21
CA VAL A 153 4.90 9.68 2.24
C VAL A 153 4.80 8.29 1.61
N TRP A 154 4.61 7.26 2.44
CA TRP A 154 4.44 5.91 1.93
C TRP A 154 3.22 5.76 1.02
N LEU A 155 2.05 6.29 1.42
CA LEU A 155 0.83 6.26 0.60
C LEU A 155 1.05 6.94 -0.74
N MET A 156 1.64 8.14 -0.72
CA MET A 156 1.91 8.90 -1.93
C MET A 156 2.89 8.18 -2.85
N GLU A 157 4.04 7.71 -2.32
CA GLU A 157 5.06 7.06 -3.13
C GLU A 157 4.66 5.68 -3.64
N ARG A 158 4.08 4.83 -2.76
CA ARG A 158 3.86 3.41 -3.08
C ARG A 158 2.51 3.15 -3.73
N ILE A 159 1.50 3.91 -3.34
CA ILE A 159 0.14 3.72 -3.86
C ILE A 159 -0.16 4.71 -4.99
N LEU A 160 0.12 6.00 -4.79
CA LEU A 160 -0.21 7.01 -5.80
C LEU A 160 0.91 7.28 -6.82
N GLY A 161 2.15 6.83 -6.55
CA GLY A 161 3.29 7.07 -7.44
C GLY A 161 3.75 8.53 -7.46
N GLU A 162 3.49 9.26 -6.39
CA GLU A 162 3.83 10.67 -6.20
C GLU A 162 4.91 10.78 -5.12
N SER A 163 6.13 11.13 -5.48
CA SER A 163 7.20 11.34 -4.49
C SER A 163 7.17 12.80 -4.03
N PRO A 164 6.89 13.06 -2.73
CA PRO A 164 7.04 14.39 -2.18
C PRO A 164 8.51 14.81 -2.23
N PRO A 165 8.80 16.12 -2.29
CA PRO A 165 10.17 16.60 -2.20
C PRO A 165 10.79 16.21 -0.84
N PRO A 166 12.12 15.97 -0.79
CA PRO A 166 12.79 15.69 0.47
C PRO A 166 12.61 16.87 1.45
N PRO A 167 12.58 16.61 2.77
CA PRO A 167 12.47 17.66 3.74
C PRO A 167 13.68 18.61 3.63
N PRO A 168 13.50 19.91 3.93
CA PRO A 168 14.62 20.83 4.02
C PRO A 168 15.66 20.36 5.05
N PRO A 169 16.94 20.67 4.88
CA PRO A 169 17.94 20.36 5.89
C PRO A 169 17.62 21.09 7.22
N ASN A 170 17.88 20.42 8.34
CA ASN A 170 17.69 20.94 9.70
C ASN A 170 16.22 21.24 10.10
N VAL A 171 15.26 20.45 9.61
CA VAL A 171 13.91 20.49 10.14
C VAL A 171 13.92 19.87 11.55
N PRO A 172 13.48 20.60 12.59
CA PRO A 172 13.34 20.01 13.92
C PRO A 172 12.29 18.90 13.88
N ASP A 173 12.62 17.75 14.42
CA ASP A 173 11.61 16.73 14.68
C ASP A 173 10.60 17.26 15.71
N LEU A 174 9.35 16.87 15.55
CA LEU A 174 8.36 17.06 16.60
C LEU A 174 8.81 16.19 17.80
N ASP A 175 9.22 16.83 18.89
CA ASP A 175 9.58 16.11 20.10
C ASP A 175 8.30 15.63 20.82
N PRO A 176 7.99 14.33 20.79
CA PRO A 176 6.81 13.80 21.47
C PRO A 176 6.93 13.88 23.01
N LYS A 177 8.12 14.15 23.54
CA LYS A 177 8.38 14.32 24.97
C LYS A 177 8.25 15.74 25.46
N ASP A 178 8.09 16.73 24.55
CA ASP A 178 7.81 18.11 24.94
C ASP A 178 6.48 18.17 25.70
N PRO A 179 6.46 18.69 26.94
CA PRO A 179 5.23 18.79 27.73
C PRO A 179 4.09 19.56 27.06
N VAL A 180 4.40 20.49 26.16
CA VAL A 180 3.41 21.23 25.37
C VAL A 180 2.79 20.29 24.31
N ASN A 181 3.62 19.50 23.65
CA ASN A 181 3.16 18.57 22.61
C ASN A 181 2.32 17.41 23.19
N GLN A 182 2.63 16.94 24.40
CA GLN A 182 1.89 15.84 25.06
C GLN A 182 0.42 16.15 25.33
N GLN A 183 0.03 17.43 25.38
CA GLN A 183 -1.36 17.86 25.62
C GLN A 183 -2.13 18.10 24.31
N LEU A 184 -1.45 18.05 23.18
CA LEU A 184 -2.02 18.36 21.86
C LEU A 184 -2.25 17.09 21.05
N SER A 185 -3.31 17.05 20.26
CA SER A 185 -3.46 16.03 19.23
C SER A 185 -2.34 16.16 18.16
N ILE A 186 -2.05 15.08 17.46
CA ILE A 186 -1.05 15.10 16.39
C ILE A 186 -1.40 16.13 15.30
N ALA A 187 -2.69 16.31 14.99
CA ALA A 187 -3.13 17.33 14.05
C ALA A 187 -2.84 18.76 14.56
N GLN A 188 -2.98 19.00 15.86
CA GLN A 188 -2.64 20.28 16.49
C GLN A 188 -1.12 20.51 16.50
N GLN A 189 -0.33 19.48 16.82
CA GLN A 189 1.15 19.56 16.76
C GLN A 189 1.63 19.87 15.34
N LEU A 190 1.07 19.22 14.33
CA LEU A 190 1.37 19.51 12.92
C LEU A 190 0.92 20.91 12.51
N ALA A 191 -0.20 21.40 13.05
CA ALA A 191 -0.68 22.76 12.78
C ALA A 191 0.34 23.81 13.28
N ILE A 192 0.89 23.64 14.49
CA ILE A 192 1.95 24.50 15.04
C ILE A 192 3.21 24.42 14.16
N HIS A 193 3.63 23.21 13.75
CA HIS A 193 4.78 23.04 12.89
C HIS A 193 4.63 23.73 11.52
N ARG A 194 3.40 23.78 10.98
CA ARG A 194 3.05 24.47 9.72
C ARG A 194 3.13 25.99 9.78
N ASP A 195 3.22 26.61 10.93
CA ASP A 195 3.30 28.08 11.03
C ASP A 195 4.57 28.65 10.41
N SER A 196 5.63 27.83 10.32
CA SER A 196 6.81 28.17 9.55
C SER A 196 6.50 28.16 8.04
N VAL A 197 6.84 29.25 7.34
CA VAL A 197 6.61 29.42 5.89
C VAL A 197 7.31 28.32 5.08
N SER A 198 8.49 27.88 5.52
CA SER A 198 9.28 26.82 4.86
C SER A 198 8.58 25.44 4.93
N CYS A 199 7.86 25.17 6.02
CA CYS A 199 7.20 23.88 6.26
C CYS A 199 5.78 23.81 5.66
N ARG A 200 5.09 24.95 5.63
CA ARG A 200 3.67 25.07 5.23
C ARG A 200 3.36 24.48 3.87
N ASN A 201 4.19 24.75 2.86
CA ASN A 201 3.90 24.34 1.48
C ASN A 201 3.98 22.81 1.30
N CYS A 202 4.86 22.14 2.04
CA CYS A 202 5.03 20.70 2.03
C CYS A 202 3.91 20.02 2.83
N HIS A 203 3.71 20.47 4.06
CA HIS A 203 2.71 19.91 4.99
C HIS A 203 1.27 20.06 4.49
N LYS A 204 0.93 21.17 3.84
CA LYS A 204 -0.39 21.34 3.21
C LYS A 204 -0.74 20.22 2.22
N LYS A 205 0.28 19.61 1.59
CA LYS A 205 0.09 18.51 0.63
C LYS A 205 0.18 17.13 1.28
N LEU A 206 0.99 16.98 2.32
CA LEU A 206 1.27 15.69 2.98
C LEU A 206 0.26 15.36 4.08
N ASP A 207 0.02 16.31 5.00
CA ASP A 207 -0.76 16.05 6.19
C ASP A 207 -2.14 15.42 5.93
N PRO A 208 -2.91 15.86 4.90
CA PRO A 208 -4.22 15.25 4.63
C PRO A 208 -4.15 13.75 4.32
N TYR A 209 -3.08 13.30 3.66
CA TYR A 209 -2.89 11.89 3.34
C TYR A 209 -2.43 11.05 4.55
N GLY A 210 -1.88 11.68 5.58
CA GLY A 210 -1.40 11.00 6.78
C GLY A 210 -2.38 11.02 7.93
N LEU A 211 -3.08 12.14 8.13
CA LEU A 211 -4.01 12.33 9.26
C LEU A 211 -5.20 11.36 9.22
N VAL A 212 -5.61 10.88 8.04
CA VAL A 212 -6.65 9.85 7.92
C VAL A 212 -6.29 8.56 8.64
N PHE A 213 -5.00 8.30 8.89
CA PHE A 213 -4.51 7.12 9.59
C PHE A 213 -4.44 7.30 11.11
N GLU A 214 -4.83 8.44 11.67
CA GLU A 214 -4.84 8.65 13.11
C GLU A 214 -5.93 7.84 13.84
N GLU A 215 -6.74 7.10 13.08
CA GLU A 215 -7.57 6.02 13.61
C GLU A 215 -6.74 4.85 14.19
N TYR A 216 -5.44 4.74 13.83
CA TYR A 216 -4.57 3.63 14.22
C TYR A 216 -3.35 4.11 15.02
N ASN A 217 -3.08 3.42 16.12
CA ASN A 217 -1.92 3.65 16.97
C ASN A 217 -0.59 3.20 16.34
N GLY A 218 0.49 3.27 17.13
CA GLY A 218 1.84 2.87 16.70
C GLY A 218 2.01 1.38 16.41
N ALA A 219 1.19 0.53 17.03
CA ALA A 219 1.18 -0.92 16.76
C ALA A 219 0.28 -1.31 15.57
N GLY A 220 -0.48 -0.36 15.00
CA GLY A 220 -1.43 -0.60 13.91
C GLY A 220 -2.81 -1.10 14.38
N LEU A 221 -3.14 -0.96 15.65
CA LEU A 221 -4.46 -1.22 16.19
C LEU A 221 -5.33 0.04 16.13
N LEU A 222 -6.65 -0.14 16.08
CA LEU A 222 -7.59 0.97 16.16
C LEU A 222 -7.49 1.68 17.52
N ASN A 223 -7.43 3.00 17.46
CA ASN A 223 -7.54 3.82 18.64
C ASN A 223 -8.97 3.79 19.23
N PRO A 224 -9.14 3.94 20.55
CA PRO A 224 -10.46 4.11 21.13
C PRO A 224 -11.21 5.30 20.49
N PRO A 225 -12.54 5.20 20.31
CA PRO A 225 -13.33 6.24 19.60
C PRO A 225 -13.22 7.65 20.18
N THR A 226 -12.84 7.77 21.45
CA THR A 226 -12.73 9.05 22.18
C THR A 226 -11.49 9.87 21.81
N THR A 227 -10.48 9.25 21.19
CA THR A 227 -9.16 9.86 21.01
C THR A 227 -8.94 10.43 19.61
N SER A 228 -9.60 9.94 18.57
CA SER A 228 -9.21 10.21 17.17
C SER A 228 -10.29 10.75 16.24
N ALA A 229 -11.54 10.82 16.68
CA ALA A 229 -12.67 11.13 15.79
C ALA A 229 -12.64 12.54 15.16
N GLN A 230 -11.87 13.47 15.70
CA GLN A 230 -11.81 14.86 15.22
C GLN A 230 -10.68 15.13 14.22
N ASP A 231 -9.62 14.33 14.24
CA ASP A 231 -8.38 14.60 13.48
C ASP A 231 -8.32 13.94 12.11
N THR A 232 -9.19 12.97 11.85
CA THR A 232 -9.20 12.18 10.60
C THR A 232 -9.97 12.81 9.46
N LYS A 233 -10.75 13.87 9.74
CA LYS A 233 -11.48 14.62 8.70
C LYS A 233 -10.58 15.67 8.07
N VAL A 234 -10.23 15.50 6.83
CA VAL A 234 -9.25 16.33 6.11
C VAL A 234 -9.79 16.81 4.77
N THR A 235 -9.27 17.97 4.33
CA THR A 235 -9.45 18.44 2.95
C THR A 235 -8.21 18.09 2.13
N LEU A 236 -8.38 17.26 1.12
CA LEU A 236 -7.30 16.84 0.23
C LEU A 236 -6.80 17.99 -0.64
N PRO A 237 -5.56 17.94 -1.13
CA PRO A 237 -5.02 18.96 -2.05
C PRO A 237 -5.86 19.15 -3.33
N THR A 238 -6.61 18.12 -3.73
CA THR A 238 -7.55 18.13 -4.86
C THR A 238 -8.89 18.80 -4.57
N GLY A 239 -9.12 19.23 -3.33
CA GLY A 239 -10.34 19.88 -2.87
C GLY A 239 -11.42 18.93 -2.31
N GLY A 240 -11.25 17.61 -2.42
CA GLY A 240 -12.15 16.64 -1.81
C GLY A 240 -12.01 16.59 -0.28
N ILE A 241 -13.10 16.28 0.42
CA ILE A 241 -13.08 16.03 1.86
C ILE A 241 -13.16 14.52 2.06
N VAL A 242 -12.33 13.98 2.93
CA VAL A 242 -12.35 12.57 3.36
C VAL A 242 -12.26 12.50 4.89
N ASN A 243 -12.89 11.49 5.47
CA ASN A 243 -12.89 11.24 6.90
C ASN A 243 -12.46 9.80 7.19
N GLY A 244 -11.25 9.65 7.69
CA GLY A 244 -10.65 8.35 8.00
C GLY A 244 -10.28 7.52 6.78
N VAL A 245 -9.81 6.29 7.05
CA VAL A 245 -9.22 5.42 6.02
C VAL A 245 -10.28 4.86 5.07
N ALA A 246 -11.52 4.64 5.51
CA ALA A 246 -12.57 4.11 4.64
C ALA A 246 -12.84 5.06 3.45
N GLU A 247 -13.08 6.35 3.73
CA GLU A 247 -13.29 7.34 2.66
C GLU A 247 -11.99 7.60 1.84
N MET A 248 -10.81 7.40 2.44
CA MET A 248 -9.55 7.45 1.68
C MET A 248 -9.44 6.30 0.68
N LYS A 249 -9.86 5.08 1.02
CA LYS A 249 -9.93 3.96 0.07
C LYS A 249 -10.87 4.27 -1.09
N ASP A 250 -12.08 4.76 -0.79
CA ASP A 250 -13.05 5.18 -1.80
C ASP A 250 -12.47 6.25 -2.72
N TYR A 251 -11.80 7.25 -2.15
CA TYR A 251 -11.13 8.30 -2.92
C TYR A 251 -10.06 7.74 -3.86
N ILE A 252 -9.23 6.81 -3.39
CA ILE A 252 -8.19 6.19 -4.23
C ILE A 252 -8.84 5.40 -5.38
N VAL A 253 -9.83 4.58 -5.08
CA VAL A 253 -10.48 3.71 -6.06
C VAL A 253 -11.29 4.52 -7.10
N GLN A 254 -12.02 5.55 -6.67
CA GLN A 254 -12.92 6.31 -7.54
C GLN A 254 -12.22 7.49 -8.24
N SER A 255 -11.39 8.25 -7.51
CA SER A 255 -10.84 9.50 -8.00
C SER A 255 -9.37 9.42 -8.42
N ARG A 256 -8.60 8.44 -7.89
CA ARG A 256 -7.16 8.28 -8.14
C ARG A 256 -6.81 6.91 -8.75
N SER A 257 -7.80 6.28 -9.37
CA SER A 257 -7.64 4.95 -9.95
C SER A 257 -6.55 4.86 -11.02
N ARG A 258 -6.38 5.93 -11.81
CA ARG A 258 -5.33 6.00 -12.85
C ARG A 258 -3.94 6.08 -12.24
N GLU A 259 -3.77 6.89 -11.21
CA GLU A 259 -2.51 7.06 -10.49
C GLU A 259 -2.09 5.75 -9.83
N PHE A 260 -3.02 5.08 -9.16
CA PHE A 260 -2.76 3.77 -8.56
C PHE A 260 -2.35 2.73 -9.61
N ARG A 261 -3.09 2.61 -10.73
CA ARG A 261 -2.69 1.72 -11.83
C ARG A 261 -1.29 2.03 -12.33
N THR A 262 -1.00 3.31 -12.56
CA THR A 262 0.31 3.76 -13.08
C THR A 262 1.42 3.45 -12.09
N SER A 263 1.19 3.70 -10.80
CA SER A 263 2.13 3.38 -9.72
C SER A 263 2.44 1.88 -9.68
N LEU A 264 1.41 1.04 -9.62
CA LEU A 264 1.57 -0.42 -9.57
C LEU A 264 2.30 -0.96 -10.81
N VAL A 265 1.95 -0.48 -12.00
CA VAL A 265 2.64 -0.83 -13.26
C VAL A 265 4.12 -0.45 -13.20
N LYS A 266 4.44 0.77 -12.76
CA LYS A 266 5.83 1.25 -12.65
C LYS A 266 6.62 0.41 -11.65
N HIS A 267 6.07 0.13 -10.47
CA HIS A 267 6.73 -0.71 -9.46
C HIS A 267 6.97 -2.14 -9.96
N LEU A 268 5.99 -2.73 -10.65
CA LEU A 268 6.16 -4.07 -11.19
C LEU A 268 7.17 -4.12 -12.35
N LEU A 269 7.20 -3.08 -13.20
CA LEU A 269 8.22 -2.94 -14.25
C LEU A 269 9.62 -2.74 -13.67
N THR A 270 9.76 -1.88 -12.66
CA THR A 270 11.04 -1.67 -11.95
C THR A 270 11.54 -2.98 -11.36
N TYR A 271 10.66 -3.75 -10.73
CA TYR A 271 10.99 -5.08 -10.22
C TYR A 271 11.42 -6.05 -11.33
N ALA A 272 10.65 -6.13 -12.40
CA ALA A 272 10.88 -7.09 -13.49
C ALA A 272 12.12 -6.78 -14.34
N LEU A 273 12.45 -5.50 -14.51
CA LEU A 273 13.56 -5.05 -15.35
C LEU A 273 14.83 -4.72 -14.57
N GLY A 274 14.75 -4.67 -13.21
CA GLY A 274 15.89 -4.35 -12.35
C GLY A 274 16.42 -2.91 -12.53
N ARG A 275 15.60 -1.99 -13.06
CA ARG A 275 15.95 -0.59 -13.25
C ARG A 275 14.74 0.33 -13.04
N ASP A 276 15.01 1.58 -12.72
CA ASP A 276 13.96 2.59 -12.66
C ASP A 276 13.41 2.92 -14.06
N MET A 277 12.14 3.37 -14.08
CA MET A 277 11.48 3.81 -15.30
C MET A 277 11.96 5.22 -15.68
N SER A 278 12.20 5.41 -16.97
CA SER A 278 12.65 6.66 -17.56
C SER A 278 11.54 7.35 -18.37
N PHE A 279 11.79 8.57 -18.79
CA PHE A 279 10.88 9.29 -19.69
C PHE A 279 10.62 8.54 -21.01
N ALA A 280 11.62 7.81 -21.52
CA ALA A 280 11.47 7.01 -22.74
C ALA A 280 10.46 5.85 -22.59
N ASP A 281 10.19 5.41 -21.35
CA ASP A 281 9.29 4.30 -21.05
C ASP A 281 7.82 4.75 -20.90
N GLU A 282 7.55 6.05 -20.76
CA GLU A 282 6.23 6.59 -20.43
C GLU A 282 5.14 6.21 -21.46
N LYS A 283 5.49 6.15 -22.74
CA LYS A 283 4.53 5.73 -23.79
C LYS A 283 4.09 4.28 -23.61
N ASP A 284 5.02 3.39 -23.32
CA ASP A 284 4.72 1.97 -23.15
C ASP A 284 3.99 1.74 -21.83
N ILE A 285 4.37 2.45 -20.75
CA ILE A 285 3.65 2.44 -19.46
C ILE A 285 2.19 2.85 -19.65
N LYS A 286 1.95 3.96 -20.37
CA LYS A 286 0.60 4.43 -20.68
C LYS A 286 -0.22 3.36 -21.40
N ASN A 287 0.35 2.71 -22.40
CA ASN A 287 -0.32 1.63 -23.15
C ASN A 287 -0.67 0.43 -22.27
N ILE A 288 0.24 0.06 -21.32
CA ILE A 288 -0.03 -1.01 -20.36
C ILE A 288 -1.20 -0.62 -19.45
N VAL A 289 -1.20 0.59 -18.90
CA VAL A 289 -2.25 1.11 -18.00
C VAL A 289 -3.61 1.15 -18.71
N GLU A 290 -3.67 1.63 -19.95
CA GLU A 290 -4.89 1.68 -20.75
C GLU A 290 -5.42 0.27 -21.07
N THR A 291 -4.51 -0.65 -21.44
CA THR A 291 -4.87 -2.05 -21.70
C THR A 291 -5.40 -2.74 -20.45
N LEU A 292 -4.77 -2.53 -19.30
CA LEU A 292 -5.18 -3.09 -18.01
C LEU A 292 -6.58 -2.60 -17.64
N SER A 293 -6.82 -1.29 -17.74
CA SER A 293 -8.13 -0.69 -17.46
C SER A 293 -9.22 -1.25 -18.39
N ALA A 294 -8.95 -1.33 -19.69
CA ALA A 294 -9.89 -1.86 -20.68
C ALA A 294 -10.25 -3.34 -20.45
N LYS A 295 -9.38 -4.09 -19.78
CA LYS A 295 -9.56 -5.54 -19.49
C LYS A 295 -10.01 -5.82 -18.05
N GLY A 296 -10.50 -4.81 -17.31
CA GLY A 296 -11.14 -4.99 -16.01
C GLY A 296 -10.18 -5.10 -14.83
N ASP A 297 -8.96 -4.54 -14.95
CA ASP A 297 -8.02 -4.35 -13.84
C ASP A 297 -7.65 -5.63 -13.07
N ARG A 298 -7.57 -6.77 -13.76
CA ARG A 298 -7.25 -8.06 -13.14
C ARG A 298 -5.75 -8.24 -12.96
N PHE A 299 -5.33 -8.81 -11.82
CA PHE A 299 -3.90 -8.95 -11.48
C PHE A 299 -3.14 -9.82 -12.51
N GLN A 300 -3.70 -10.94 -12.95
CA GLN A 300 -3.06 -11.77 -13.98
C GLN A 300 -2.98 -11.02 -15.32
N THR A 301 -4.00 -10.25 -15.65
CA THR A 301 -4.00 -9.40 -16.86
C THR A 301 -2.88 -8.35 -16.80
N LEU A 302 -2.62 -7.78 -15.63
CA LEU A 302 -1.49 -6.87 -15.42
C LEU A 302 -0.17 -7.57 -15.77
N VAL A 303 0.09 -8.75 -15.19
CA VAL A 303 1.32 -9.51 -15.45
C VAL A 303 1.42 -9.92 -16.92
N GLU A 304 0.35 -10.45 -17.51
CA GLU A 304 0.30 -10.83 -18.93
C GLU A 304 0.59 -9.65 -19.86
N THR A 305 -0.01 -8.49 -19.59
CA THR A 305 0.18 -7.28 -20.40
C THR A 305 1.62 -6.78 -20.28
N LEU A 306 2.21 -6.87 -19.09
CA LEU A 306 3.58 -6.45 -18.84
C LEU A 306 4.58 -7.34 -19.60
N VAL A 307 4.51 -8.67 -19.46
CA VAL A 307 5.49 -9.60 -20.09
C VAL A 307 5.36 -9.69 -21.61
N THR A 308 4.25 -9.20 -22.17
CA THR A 308 4.04 -9.09 -23.62
C THR A 308 4.31 -7.69 -24.16
N SER A 309 4.64 -6.73 -23.29
CA SER A 309 4.92 -5.35 -23.68
C SER A 309 6.30 -5.21 -24.36
N PRO A 310 6.48 -4.20 -25.21
CA PRO A 310 7.79 -3.91 -25.80
C PRO A 310 8.89 -3.65 -24.77
N LEU A 311 8.54 -3.10 -23.59
CA LEU A 311 9.49 -2.83 -22.51
C LEU A 311 10.12 -4.12 -21.96
N PHE A 312 9.34 -5.16 -21.83
CA PHE A 312 9.83 -6.46 -21.30
C PHE A 312 10.58 -7.28 -22.36
N LEU A 313 10.40 -6.94 -23.63
CA LEU A 313 10.94 -7.70 -24.77
C LEU A 313 12.24 -7.08 -25.35
N ARG A 314 12.67 -5.94 -24.83
CA ARG A 314 13.94 -5.28 -25.15
C ARG A 314 15.04 -5.81 -24.22
#